data_97c29b7478b53ce73a49f1041e219994
#
_entry.id   97c29b7478b53ce73a49f1041e219994
#
_cell.length_a   1.000
_cell.length_b   1.000
_cell.length_c   1.000
_cell.angle_alpha   90.00
_cell.angle_beta   90.00
_cell.angle_gamma   90.00
#
_symmetry.space_group_name_H-M   'P 1'
#
loop_
_entity.id
_entity.type
_entity.pdbx_description
1 polymer ?
#
loop_
_entity_poly.entity_id
_entity_poly.type
_entity_poly.pdbx_seq_one_letter_code
_entity_poly.pdbx_strand_id
1 'polypeptide(L)'
;SVLKPDGKNITTVLINATSSEWIGGKFSTPEEYGTQMLEALKLLMKAAGASKGAIVLRSDDAESIAAFSGIIFEGKQLEVAPLIGSRKIGYYFKDQGSDIVVVSQKRIYGKRILNFFTYNVTGKKVPVGCTPADVGVAICGVKSAKALYDAVYQGKPYYETVISLEGLAHCPSQVLVRIGTPFKDVIEACGGYPSESGKLIANGMRTGVAQYTDEVPVTKTTTRISFQKPEDVSRDEAI
;
A
#
# COMPACT_ATOMS: atom_id res chain seq x y z
N SER A 1 14.29 -9.16 9.13
CA SER A 1 13.56 -9.06 7.88
C SER A 1 12.06 -9.25 8.15
N VAL A 2 11.20 -8.39 7.62
CA VAL A 2 9.73 -8.47 7.81
C VAL A 2 9.15 -9.74 7.18
N LEU A 3 9.81 -10.28 6.15
CA LEU A 3 9.33 -11.44 5.39
C LEU A 3 9.63 -12.78 6.08
N LYS A 4 10.75 -12.90 6.76
CA LYS A 4 11.10 -14.12 7.49
C LYS A 4 11.84 -13.74 8.76
N PRO A 5 11.11 -13.34 9.83
CA PRO A 5 11.73 -13.15 11.14
C PRO A 5 12.31 -14.47 11.64
N ASP A 6 13.45 -14.43 12.30
CA ASP A 6 14.13 -15.61 12.78
C ASP A 6 13.21 -16.52 13.61
N GLY A 7 13.16 -17.81 13.26
CA GLY A 7 12.36 -18.82 13.94
C GLY A 7 10.85 -18.81 13.65
N LYS A 8 10.33 -17.96 12.76
CA LYS A 8 8.89 -17.90 12.43
C LYS A 8 8.60 -18.61 11.11
N ASN A 9 7.61 -19.49 11.14
CA ASN A 9 7.14 -20.18 9.94
C ASN A 9 6.02 -19.38 9.26
N ILE A 10 6.33 -18.74 8.14
CA ILE A 10 5.36 -17.97 7.35
C ILE A 10 4.66 -18.94 6.39
N THR A 11 3.35 -19.05 6.52
CA THR A 11 2.51 -19.92 5.66
C THR A 11 1.77 -19.11 4.60
N THR A 12 1.54 -17.83 4.84
CA THR A 12 0.73 -16.97 3.97
C THR A 12 1.36 -15.60 3.82
N VAL A 13 1.45 -15.11 2.58
CA VAL A 13 1.87 -13.76 2.25
C VAL A 13 0.68 -12.94 1.78
N LEU A 14 0.54 -11.72 2.28
CA LEU A 14 -0.50 -10.77 1.87
C LEU A 14 0.13 -9.53 1.28
N ILE A 15 -0.32 -9.10 0.10
CA ILE A 15 -0.10 -7.75 -0.40
C ILE A 15 -1.30 -6.90 0.00
N ASN A 16 -1.05 -5.89 0.83
CA ASN A 16 -2.09 -4.97 1.27
C ASN A 16 -2.20 -3.79 0.31
N ALA A 17 -3.21 -3.82 -0.54
CA ALA A 17 -3.59 -2.75 -1.46
C ALA A 17 -4.81 -1.94 -0.98
N THR A 18 -5.25 -2.12 0.28
CA THR A 18 -6.44 -1.43 0.80
C THR A 18 -6.19 0.02 1.21
N SER A 19 -4.95 0.38 1.50
CA SER A 19 -4.55 1.73 1.94
C SER A 19 -3.85 2.53 0.87
N SER A 20 -3.45 1.88 -0.20
CA SER A 20 -2.75 2.54 -1.31
C SER A 20 -3.75 3.21 -2.22
N GLU A 21 -3.46 4.42 -2.56
CA GLU A 21 -3.97 4.99 -3.79
C GLU A 21 -3.38 4.17 -4.95
N TRP A 22 -4.17 3.97 -5.99
CA TRP A 22 -3.77 3.30 -7.21
C TRP A 22 -2.47 3.91 -7.75
N ILE A 23 -1.38 3.16 -7.66
CA ILE A 23 -0.06 3.62 -8.11
C ILE A 23 0.11 3.39 -9.62
N GLY A 24 -0.66 2.46 -10.20
CA GLY A 24 -0.54 2.05 -11.60
C GLY A 24 -1.12 3.02 -12.61
N GLY A 25 -2.16 3.78 -12.29
CA GLY A 25 -2.96 4.51 -13.28
C GLY A 25 -2.25 5.59 -14.09
N LYS A 26 -1.07 6.02 -13.67
CA LYS A 26 -0.23 7.02 -14.39
C LYS A 26 1.07 6.44 -14.97
N PHE A 27 1.50 5.26 -14.53
CA PHE A 27 2.85 4.75 -14.80
C PHE A 27 2.88 3.36 -15.44
N SER A 28 1.73 2.67 -15.54
CA SER A 28 1.56 1.39 -16.21
C SER A 28 0.11 1.19 -16.61
N THR A 29 -0.15 0.32 -17.57
CA THR A 29 -1.52 -0.11 -17.86
C THR A 29 -2.08 -0.93 -16.68
N PRO A 30 -3.41 -0.98 -16.51
CA PRO A 30 -4.01 -1.81 -15.46
C PRO A 30 -3.57 -3.28 -15.50
N GLU A 31 -3.52 -3.87 -16.69
CA GLU A 31 -3.14 -5.27 -16.90
C GLU A 31 -1.66 -5.52 -16.54
N GLU A 32 -0.75 -4.63 -16.98
CA GLU A 32 0.67 -4.70 -16.62
C GLU A 32 0.85 -4.62 -15.11
N TYR A 33 0.14 -3.71 -14.45
CA TYR A 33 0.21 -3.56 -13.00
C TYR A 33 -0.28 -4.81 -12.27
N GLY A 34 -1.42 -5.37 -12.68
CA GLY A 34 -1.95 -6.61 -12.09
C GLY A 34 -0.96 -7.76 -12.20
N THR A 35 -0.38 -7.96 -13.40
CA THR A 35 0.65 -8.98 -13.65
C THR A 35 1.90 -8.76 -12.80
N GLN A 36 2.41 -7.52 -12.74
CA GLN A 36 3.57 -7.18 -11.93
C GLN A 36 3.36 -7.46 -10.43
N MET A 37 2.16 -7.18 -9.91
CA MET A 37 1.82 -7.47 -8.51
C MET A 37 1.70 -8.96 -8.22
N LEU A 38 1.19 -9.75 -9.15
CA LEU A 38 1.11 -11.21 -9.02
C LEU A 38 2.51 -11.84 -9.03
N GLU A 39 3.39 -11.40 -9.94
CA GLU A 39 4.78 -11.85 -9.96
C GLU A 39 5.54 -11.41 -8.68
N ALA A 40 5.31 -10.18 -8.20
CA ALA A 40 5.88 -9.75 -6.93
C ALA A 40 5.39 -10.61 -5.77
N LEU A 41 4.10 -11.01 -5.76
CA LEU A 41 3.56 -11.91 -4.75
C LEU A 41 4.27 -13.28 -4.77
N LYS A 42 4.52 -13.85 -5.95
CA LYS A 42 5.28 -15.10 -6.09
C LYS A 42 6.69 -14.98 -5.54
N LEU A 43 7.38 -13.89 -5.86
CA LEU A 43 8.72 -13.62 -5.32
C LEU A 43 8.69 -13.53 -3.79
N LEU A 44 7.70 -12.84 -3.23
CA LEU A 44 7.51 -12.71 -1.78
C LEU A 44 7.21 -14.07 -1.13
N MET A 45 6.34 -14.88 -1.73
CA MET A 45 6.03 -16.23 -1.27
C MET A 45 7.28 -17.10 -1.26
N LYS A 46 8.06 -17.10 -2.34
CA LYS A 46 9.32 -17.84 -2.44
C LYS A 46 10.34 -17.39 -1.39
N ALA A 47 10.50 -16.10 -1.20
CA ALA A 47 11.42 -15.54 -0.20
C ALA A 47 11.01 -15.87 1.24
N ALA A 48 9.71 -15.91 1.52
CA ALA A 48 9.17 -16.24 2.84
C ALA A 48 9.07 -17.76 3.09
N GLY A 49 9.15 -18.59 2.05
CA GLY A 49 8.85 -20.02 2.11
C GLY A 49 7.35 -20.30 2.31
N ALA A 50 6.48 -19.38 1.90
CA ALA A 50 5.05 -19.48 2.06
C ALA A 50 4.40 -20.28 0.92
N SER A 51 3.41 -21.10 1.26
CA SER A 51 2.65 -21.89 0.28
C SER A 51 1.44 -21.15 -0.28
N LYS A 52 1.01 -20.05 0.36
CA LYS A 52 -0.20 -19.32 -0.04
C LYS A 52 0.05 -17.82 -0.10
N GLY A 53 -0.57 -17.16 -1.08
CA GLY A 53 -0.48 -15.73 -1.27
C GLY A 53 -1.82 -15.09 -1.60
N ALA A 54 -2.04 -13.86 -1.13
CA ALA A 54 -3.23 -13.10 -1.53
C ALA A 54 -2.93 -11.62 -1.73
N ILE A 55 -3.60 -11.02 -2.71
CA ILE A 55 -3.66 -9.58 -2.88
C ILE A 55 -5.02 -9.11 -2.36
N VAL A 56 -5.00 -8.13 -1.47
CA VAL A 56 -6.22 -7.61 -0.83
C VAL A 56 -6.46 -6.20 -1.33
N LEU A 57 -7.47 -6.04 -2.16
CA LEU A 57 -7.89 -4.78 -2.78
C LEU A 57 -8.95 -4.08 -1.95
N ARG A 58 -9.22 -2.85 -2.28
CA ARG A 58 -10.35 -2.08 -1.76
C ARG A 58 -11.56 -2.28 -2.68
N SER A 59 -12.73 -2.57 -2.13
CA SER A 59 -13.93 -2.86 -2.94
C SER A 59 -14.55 -1.62 -3.60
N ASP A 60 -14.17 -0.42 -3.18
CA ASP A 60 -14.58 0.85 -3.78
C ASP A 60 -13.56 1.38 -4.81
N ASP A 61 -12.51 0.63 -5.10
CA ASP A 61 -11.47 0.96 -6.07
C ASP A 61 -11.69 0.12 -7.35
N ALA A 62 -12.55 0.65 -8.23
CA ALA A 62 -12.91 -0.03 -9.46
C ALA A 62 -11.72 -0.22 -10.42
N GLU A 63 -10.78 0.71 -10.45
CA GLU A 63 -9.58 0.63 -11.29
C GLU A 63 -8.66 -0.51 -10.85
N SER A 64 -8.40 -0.60 -9.54
CA SER A 64 -7.62 -1.72 -8.99
C SER A 64 -8.31 -3.07 -9.23
N ILE A 65 -9.64 -3.14 -9.09
CA ILE A 65 -10.39 -4.37 -9.34
C ILE A 65 -10.30 -4.76 -10.83
N ALA A 66 -10.48 -3.80 -11.74
CA ALA A 66 -10.39 -4.03 -13.17
C ALA A 66 -9.00 -4.52 -13.59
N ALA A 67 -7.95 -4.04 -12.94
CA ALA A 67 -6.56 -4.43 -13.20
C ALA A 67 -6.29 -5.92 -12.95
N PHE A 68 -7.04 -6.57 -12.07
CA PHE A 68 -6.86 -7.99 -11.75
C PHE A 68 -7.95 -8.88 -12.37
N SER A 69 -9.06 -8.28 -12.80
CA SER A 69 -10.18 -9.04 -13.37
C SER A 69 -9.83 -9.54 -14.77
N GLY A 70 -9.91 -10.84 -14.96
CA GLY A 70 -9.68 -11.45 -16.27
C GLY A 70 -8.22 -11.76 -16.60
N ILE A 71 -7.26 -11.44 -15.73
CA ILE A 71 -5.86 -11.85 -15.94
C ILE A 71 -5.76 -13.37 -15.93
N ILE A 72 -5.10 -13.93 -16.94
CA ILE A 72 -4.70 -15.32 -16.96
C ILE A 72 -3.33 -15.43 -16.30
N PHE A 73 -3.30 -16.05 -15.11
CA PHE A 73 -2.07 -16.27 -14.35
C PHE A 73 -1.88 -17.75 -14.08
N GLU A 74 -0.73 -18.31 -14.48
CA GLU A 74 -0.44 -19.74 -14.40
C GLU A 74 -1.51 -20.64 -15.04
N GLY A 75 -2.09 -20.20 -16.17
CA GLY A 75 -3.10 -20.94 -16.91
C GLY A 75 -4.51 -20.90 -16.28
N LYS A 76 -4.70 -20.12 -15.21
CA LYS A 76 -6.01 -19.89 -14.59
C LYS A 76 -6.43 -18.44 -14.74
N GLN A 77 -7.69 -18.23 -15.09
CA GLN A 77 -8.29 -16.91 -15.08
C GLN A 77 -8.55 -16.50 -13.64
N LEU A 78 -8.01 -15.36 -13.23
CA LEU A 78 -8.20 -14.82 -11.89
C LEU A 78 -9.50 -14.04 -11.80
N GLU A 79 -10.22 -14.28 -10.72
CA GLU A 79 -11.40 -13.52 -10.32
C GLU A 79 -11.16 -12.78 -9.01
N VAL A 80 -11.58 -11.53 -8.98
CA VAL A 80 -11.53 -10.74 -7.73
C VAL A 80 -12.75 -11.07 -6.88
N ALA A 81 -12.55 -11.87 -5.86
CA ALA A 81 -13.63 -12.32 -4.98
C ALA A 81 -13.85 -11.34 -3.82
N PRO A 82 -15.09 -10.93 -3.52
CA PRO A 82 -15.37 -10.07 -2.37
C PRO A 82 -15.24 -10.83 -1.05
N LEU A 83 -14.52 -10.27 -0.08
CA LEU A 83 -14.52 -10.77 1.31
C LEU A 83 -15.84 -10.42 1.98
N ILE A 84 -16.76 -11.39 2.07
CA ILE A 84 -18.12 -11.20 2.59
C ILE A 84 -18.27 -11.93 3.94
N GLY A 85 -18.74 -11.20 4.94
CA GLY A 85 -19.14 -11.75 6.23
C GLY A 85 -18.03 -12.51 6.96
N SER A 86 -18.28 -13.77 7.32
CA SER A 86 -17.33 -14.64 8.01
C SER A 86 -16.34 -15.35 7.10
N ARG A 87 -16.52 -15.29 5.77
CA ARG A 87 -15.62 -15.94 4.81
C ARG A 87 -14.28 -15.23 4.80
N LYS A 88 -13.22 -16.00 5.11
CA LYS A 88 -11.83 -15.55 5.13
C LYS A 88 -11.09 -16.10 3.90
N ILE A 89 -9.89 -15.61 3.62
CA ILE A 89 -9.13 -16.04 2.42
C ILE A 89 -8.95 -17.56 2.35
N GLY A 90 -8.92 -18.25 3.48
CA GLY A 90 -8.86 -19.70 3.51
C GLY A 90 -10.00 -20.42 2.78
N TYR A 91 -11.18 -19.78 2.72
CA TYR A 91 -12.31 -20.26 1.91
C TYR A 91 -11.98 -20.13 0.41
N TYR A 92 -11.48 -18.97 -0.01
CA TYR A 92 -11.23 -18.67 -1.42
C TYR A 92 -10.09 -19.51 -1.99
N PHE A 93 -9.05 -19.84 -1.22
CA PHE A 93 -8.02 -20.78 -1.64
C PHE A 93 -8.59 -22.16 -1.98
N LYS A 94 -9.58 -22.64 -1.22
CA LYS A 94 -10.24 -23.92 -1.46
C LYS A 94 -11.22 -23.84 -2.63
N ASP A 95 -12.01 -22.78 -2.67
CA ASP A 95 -13.04 -22.55 -3.67
C ASP A 95 -12.46 -22.42 -5.09
N GLN A 96 -11.40 -21.60 -5.22
CA GLN A 96 -10.72 -21.40 -6.50
C GLN A 96 -9.67 -22.49 -6.82
N GLY A 97 -9.35 -23.36 -5.86
CA GLY A 97 -8.32 -24.39 -6.03
C GLY A 97 -6.95 -23.79 -6.41
N SER A 98 -6.63 -22.61 -5.89
CA SER A 98 -5.42 -21.87 -6.21
C SER A 98 -4.66 -21.50 -4.93
N ASP A 99 -3.32 -21.48 -5.01
CA ASP A 99 -2.45 -20.99 -3.94
C ASP A 99 -2.32 -19.46 -3.95
N ILE A 100 -2.79 -18.80 -5.01
CA ILE A 100 -2.85 -17.36 -5.14
C ILE A 100 -4.29 -16.93 -5.38
N VAL A 101 -4.78 -15.97 -4.59
CA VAL A 101 -6.12 -15.39 -4.73
C VAL A 101 -6.07 -13.87 -4.66
N VAL A 102 -6.99 -13.23 -5.38
CA VAL A 102 -7.21 -11.79 -5.28
C VAL A 102 -8.56 -11.55 -4.66
N VAL A 103 -8.59 -10.77 -3.59
CA VAL A 103 -9.83 -10.52 -2.86
C VAL A 103 -10.05 -9.03 -2.65
N SER A 104 -11.31 -8.61 -2.68
CA SER A 104 -11.68 -7.24 -2.40
C SER A 104 -12.35 -7.12 -1.04
N GLN A 105 -12.05 -6.05 -0.31
CA GLN A 105 -12.55 -5.80 1.04
C GLN A 105 -13.15 -4.40 1.15
N LYS A 106 -14.32 -4.29 1.80
CA LYS A 106 -14.90 -2.98 2.13
C LYS A 106 -13.96 -2.16 3.01
N ARG A 107 -14.02 -0.85 2.87
CA ARG A 107 -13.24 0.07 3.72
C ARG A 107 -13.72 -0.06 5.17
N ILE A 108 -12.87 -0.59 6.05
CA ILE A 108 -13.15 -0.70 7.49
C ILE A 108 -12.23 0.27 8.23
N TYR A 109 -12.76 0.99 9.21
CA TYR A 109 -11.97 1.85 10.08
C TYR A 109 -10.95 1.00 10.88
N GLY A 110 -9.74 1.51 11.09
CA GLY A 110 -8.70 0.78 11.83
C GLY A 110 -7.82 -0.18 11.01
N LYS A 111 -7.99 -0.29 9.69
CA LYS A 111 -7.18 -1.17 8.82
C LYS A 111 -5.67 -0.88 8.81
N ARG A 112 -5.23 0.25 9.33
CA ARG A 112 -3.80 0.56 9.48
C ARG A 112 -3.13 -0.28 10.56
N ILE A 113 -3.92 -0.88 11.46
CA ILE A 113 -3.43 -1.81 12.46
C ILE A 113 -3.27 -3.17 11.78
N LEU A 114 -2.04 -3.59 11.53
CA LEU A 114 -1.73 -4.84 10.82
C LEU A 114 -2.37 -6.07 11.48
N ASN A 115 -2.49 -6.09 12.80
CA ASN A 115 -3.11 -7.18 13.53
C ASN A 115 -4.61 -7.29 13.22
N PHE A 116 -5.30 -6.16 13.12
CA PHE A 116 -6.72 -6.13 12.76
C PHE A 116 -6.94 -6.51 11.28
N PHE A 117 -6.07 -6.02 10.40
CA PHE A 117 -6.07 -6.42 8.99
C PHE A 117 -5.86 -7.94 8.85
N THR A 118 -4.89 -8.50 9.56
CA THR A 118 -4.61 -9.94 9.59
C THR A 118 -5.85 -10.74 9.99
N TYR A 119 -6.50 -10.34 11.09
CA TYR A 119 -7.72 -11.00 11.56
C TYR A 119 -8.86 -10.91 10.54
N ASN A 120 -9.09 -9.74 9.96
CA ASN A 120 -10.17 -9.57 8.99
C ASN A 120 -9.97 -10.41 7.73
N VAL A 121 -8.75 -10.50 7.24
CA VAL A 121 -8.45 -11.22 6.01
C VAL A 121 -8.34 -12.72 6.27
N THR A 122 -7.58 -13.14 7.28
CA THR A 122 -7.22 -14.55 7.50
C THR A 122 -8.05 -15.26 8.58
N GLY A 123 -8.70 -14.51 9.47
CA GLY A 123 -9.35 -15.04 10.66
C GLY A 123 -8.39 -15.36 11.82
N LYS A 124 -7.09 -15.24 11.63
CA LYS A 124 -6.09 -15.49 12.66
C LYS A 124 -6.00 -14.34 13.63
N LYS A 125 -6.19 -14.61 14.93
CA LYS A 125 -6.03 -13.60 15.99
C LYS A 125 -4.54 -13.44 16.31
N VAL A 126 -4.04 -12.23 16.22
CA VAL A 126 -2.67 -11.88 16.63
C VAL A 126 -2.73 -11.47 18.10
N PRO A 127 -2.03 -12.14 19.01
CA PRO A 127 -2.00 -11.77 20.42
C PRO A 127 -1.43 -10.38 20.66
N VAL A 128 -1.73 -9.80 21.82
CA VAL A 128 -1.18 -8.51 22.23
C VAL A 128 0.34 -8.62 22.37
N GLY A 129 1.07 -7.64 21.85
CA GLY A 129 2.53 -7.64 21.82
C GLY A 129 3.15 -8.49 20.69
N CYS A 130 2.34 -9.24 19.94
CA CYS A 130 2.78 -10.05 18.80
C CYS A 130 2.55 -9.34 17.46
N THR A 131 3.18 -9.86 16.43
CA THR A 131 3.09 -9.39 15.05
C THR A 131 2.34 -10.41 14.17
N PRO A 132 1.85 -10.06 12.98
CA PRO A 132 1.25 -11.02 12.05
C PRO A 132 2.15 -12.22 11.73
N ALA A 133 3.47 -12.04 11.77
CA ALA A 133 4.43 -13.11 11.53
C ALA A 133 4.37 -14.22 12.59
N ASP A 134 3.95 -13.90 13.84
CA ASP A 134 3.79 -14.87 14.92
C ASP A 134 2.64 -15.85 14.65
N VAL A 135 1.69 -15.47 13.83
CA VAL A 135 0.59 -16.34 13.38
C VAL A 135 0.80 -16.85 11.94
N GLY A 136 2.04 -16.76 11.43
CA GLY A 136 2.43 -17.29 10.13
C GLY A 136 1.96 -16.45 8.95
N VAL A 137 1.78 -15.14 9.12
CA VAL A 137 1.34 -14.21 8.06
C VAL A 137 2.36 -13.11 7.86
N ALA A 138 2.91 -12.97 6.64
CA ALA A 138 3.70 -11.83 6.24
C ALA A 138 2.85 -10.84 5.43
N ILE A 139 3.01 -9.54 5.70
CA ILE A 139 2.26 -8.49 5.01
C ILE A 139 3.24 -7.54 4.33
N CYS A 140 3.01 -7.28 3.06
CA CYS A 140 3.77 -6.33 2.25
C CYS A 140 2.83 -5.25 1.69
N GLY A 141 3.30 -4.01 1.62
CA GLY A 141 2.58 -2.94 0.94
C GLY A 141 2.83 -2.95 -0.57
N VAL A 142 1.91 -2.38 -1.34
CA VAL A 142 1.98 -2.31 -2.81
C VAL A 142 3.29 -1.68 -3.31
N LYS A 143 3.71 -0.56 -2.72
CA LYS A 143 4.97 0.12 -3.11
C LYS A 143 6.18 -0.79 -2.96
N SER A 144 6.24 -1.55 -1.87
CA SER A 144 7.35 -2.49 -1.63
C SER A 144 7.30 -3.69 -2.57
N ALA A 145 6.10 -4.18 -2.89
CA ALA A 145 5.91 -5.26 -3.86
C ALA A 145 6.34 -4.81 -5.27
N LYS A 146 5.93 -3.60 -5.69
CA LYS A 146 6.35 -3.01 -6.97
C LYS A 146 7.87 -2.83 -7.03
N ALA A 147 8.47 -2.28 -5.98
CA ALA A 147 9.92 -2.08 -5.91
C ALA A 147 10.68 -3.41 -5.98
N LEU A 148 10.15 -4.48 -5.37
CA LEU A 148 10.73 -5.81 -5.49
C LEU A 148 10.66 -6.34 -6.92
N TYR A 149 9.50 -6.20 -7.58
CA TYR A 149 9.34 -6.57 -8.97
C TYR A 149 10.35 -5.84 -9.87
N ASP A 150 10.43 -4.52 -9.74
CA ASP A 150 11.33 -3.69 -10.53
C ASP A 150 12.80 -4.06 -10.31
N ALA A 151 13.18 -4.34 -9.07
CA ALA A 151 14.56 -4.75 -8.75
C ALA A 151 14.93 -6.10 -9.37
N VAL A 152 14.02 -7.08 -9.34
CA VAL A 152 14.31 -8.44 -9.80
C VAL A 152 14.18 -8.57 -11.32
N TYR A 153 13.13 -8.02 -11.91
CA TYR A 153 12.83 -8.20 -13.33
C TYR A 153 13.39 -7.09 -14.23
N GLN A 154 13.54 -5.88 -13.69
CA GLN A 154 14.02 -4.73 -14.46
C GLN A 154 15.42 -4.25 -14.06
N GLY A 155 16.00 -4.82 -12.99
CA GLY A 155 17.28 -4.35 -12.45
C GLY A 155 17.22 -2.92 -11.88
N LYS A 156 16.02 -2.38 -11.65
CA LYS A 156 15.80 -1.00 -11.19
C LYS A 156 15.80 -0.93 -9.67
N PRO A 157 16.79 -0.26 -9.05
CA PRO A 157 16.78 -0.09 -7.60
C PRO A 157 15.66 0.88 -7.15
N TYR A 158 15.23 0.75 -5.88
CA TYR A 158 14.17 1.60 -5.33
C TYR A 158 14.71 2.99 -4.95
N TYR A 159 14.84 3.87 -5.91
CA TYR A 159 15.28 5.25 -5.76
C TYR A 159 14.19 6.30 -6.07
N GLU A 160 13.03 5.86 -6.52
CA GLU A 160 11.86 6.71 -6.81
C GLU A 160 10.65 6.20 -6.06
N THR A 161 9.77 7.10 -5.67
CA THR A 161 8.49 6.75 -5.04
C THR A 161 7.38 7.66 -5.54
N VAL A 162 6.17 7.12 -5.63
CA VAL A 162 4.98 7.91 -5.93
C VAL A 162 4.45 8.51 -4.63
N ILE A 163 4.22 9.81 -4.62
CA ILE A 163 3.61 10.52 -3.50
C ILE A 163 2.37 11.29 -3.97
N SER A 164 1.41 11.45 -3.06
CA SER A 164 0.23 12.26 -3.31
C SER A 164 0.42 13.65 -2.73
N LEU A 165 -0.02 14.67 -3.48
CA LEU A 165 -0.05 16.06 -3.03
C LEU A 165 -1.50 16.45 -2.77
N GLU A 166 -1.78 16.96 -1.58
CA GLU A 166 -3.12 17.39 -1.16
C GLU A 166 -3.11 18.85 -0.77
N GLY A 167 -4.11 19.58 -1.26
CA GLY A 167 -4.29 21.01 -0.95
C GLY A 167 -3.60 21.95 -1.94
N LEU A 168 -3.04 21.44 -3.05
CA LEU A 168 -2.53 22.26 -4.16
C LEU A 168 -3.58 22.35 -5.27
N ALA A 169 -3.97 23.56 -5.65
CA ALA A 169 -5.04 23.81 -6.62
C ALA A 169 -4.67 23.42 -8.06
N HIS A 170 -3.38 23.38 -8.39
CA HIS A 170 -2.89 23.26 -9.78
C HIS A 170 -2.04 22.03 -10.05
N CYS A 171 -1.90 21.10 -9.09
CA CYS A 171 -1.03 19.96 -9.23
C CYS A 171 -1.80 18.64 -9.41
N PRO A 172 -1.28 17.73 -10.21
CA PRO A 172 -1.79 16.36 -10.24
C PRO A 172 -1.73 15.75 -8.84
N SER A 173 -2.75 15.01 -8.48
CA SER A 173 -2.87 14.37 -7.16
C SER A 173 -1.71 13.42 -6.82
N GLN A 174 -0.93 12.97 -7.83
CA GLN A 174 0.18 12.03 -7.65
C GLN A 174 1.37 12.41 -8.54
N VAL A 175 2.56 12.34 -7.97
CA VAL A 175 3.84 12.62 -8.65
C VAL A 175 4.85 11.53 -8.34
N LEU A 176 5.69 11.22 -9.33
CA LEU A 176 6.85 10.35 -9.16
C LEU A 176 8.05 11.21 -8.75
N VAL A 177 8.63 10.90 -7.61
CA VAL A 177 9.71 11.71 -7.02
C VAL A 177 10.89 10.83 -6.63
N ARG A 178 12.11 11.31 -6.83
CA ARG A 178 13.31 10.65 -6.33
C ARG A 178 13.38 10.73 -4.81
N ILE A 179 13.78 9.64 -4.19
CA ILE A 179 14.03 9.59 -2.75
C ILE A 179 15.22 10.49 -2.44
N GLY A 180 15.07 11.34 -1.44
CA GLY A 180 16.04 12.37 -1.09
C GLY A 180 15.69 13.77 -1.58
N THR A 181 14.75 13.94 -2.52
CA THR A 181 14.30 15.26 -2.95
C THR A 181 13.63 16.01 -1.81
N PRO A 182 14.02 17.26 -1.51
CA PRO A 182 13.33 18.08 -0.51
C PRO A 182 11.86 18.33 -0.85
N PHE A 183 10.99 18.44 0.12
CA PHE A 183 9.57 18.75 -0.10
C PHE A 183 9.40 20.08 -0.85
N LYS A 184 10.24 21.07 -0.53
CA LYS A 184 10.28 22.36 -1.22
C LYS A 184 10.34 22.21 -2.73
N ASP A 185 11.31 21.43 -3.24
CA ASP A 185 11.51 21.24 -4.68
C ASP A 185 10.32 20.54 -5.33
N VAL A 186 9.71 19.59 -4.62
CA VAL A 186 8.48 18.90 -5.09
C VAL A 186 7.31 19.87 -5.17
N ILE A 187 7.14 20.72 -4.17
CA ILE A 187 6.07 21.71 -4.09
C ILE A 187 6.24 22.77 -5.19
N GLU A 188 7.45 23.28 -5.37
CA GLU A 188 7.77 24.27 -6.42
C GLU A 188 7.52 23.70 -7.82
N ALA A 189 7.95 22.46 -8.08
CA ALA A 189 7.70 21.77 -9.35
C ALA A 189 6.20 21.55 -9.64
N CYS A 190 5.39 21.56 -8.59
CA CYS A 190 3.94 21.35 -8.67
C CYS A 190 3.11 22.66 -8.60
N GLY A 191 3.71 23.81 -8.84
CA GLY A 191 3.02 25.09 -8.89
C GLY A 191 3.14 25.94 -7.63
N GLY A 192 4.00 25.55 -6.70
CA GLY A 192 4.31 26.32 -5.50
C GLY A 192 3.33 26.10 -4.34
N TYR A 193 3.52 26.90 -3.31
CA TYR A 193 2.68 26.85 -2.11
C TYR A 193 1.28 27.40 -2.36
N PRO A 194 0.24 26.83 -1.70
CA PRO A 194 -1.07 27.48 -1.68
C PRO A 194 -0.97 28.86 -1.05
N SER A 195 -1.75 29.82 -1.55
CA SER A 195 -1.77 31.19 -1.01
C SER A 195 -2.11 31.28 0.47
N GLU A 196 -2.82 30.28 0.98
CA GLU A 196 -3.26 30.16 2.37
C GLU A 196 -2.74 28.84 2.98
N SER A 197 -1.43 28.66 3.05
CA SER A 197 -0.84 27.50 3.71
C SER A 197 -0.56 27.79 5.18
N GLY A 198 -1.17 27.02 6.09
CA GLY A 198 -0.95 27.12 7.52
C GLY A 198 0.05 26.10 8.06
N LYS A 199 -0.06 24.85 7.63
CA LYS A 199 0.77 23.76 8.14
C LYS A 199 1.10 22.74 7.06
N LEU A 200 2.38 22.39 6.97
CA LEU A 200 2.88 21.32 6.10
C LEU A 200 2.87 19.99 6.87
N ILE A 201 2.24 18.96 6.31
CA ILE A 201 2.07 17.66 7.00
C ILE A 201 2.56 16.54 6.06
N ALA A 202 3.51 15.75 6.56
CA ALA A 202 3.96 14.53 5.90
C ALA A 202 3.08 13.34 6.27
N ASN A 203 2.74 12.48 5.29
CA ASN A 203 1.98 11.23 5.46
C ASN A 203 0.49 11.40 5.84
N GLY A 204 -0.08 12.56 5.55
CA GLY A 204 -1.53 12.82 5.57
C GLY A 204 -2.06 13.45 6.84
N MET A 205 -3.16 14.16 6.71
CA MET A 205 -3.77 15.06 7.70
C MET A 205 -4.11 14.41 9.04
N ARG A 206 -4.47 13.12 9.05
CA ARG A 206 -4.97 12.44 10.28
C ARG A 206 -3.92 11.72 11.10
N THR A 207 -2.85 11.27 10.47
CA THR A 207 -1.84 10.40 11.10
C THR A 207 -0.43 10.79 10.73
N GLY A 208 -0.29 11.86 9.97
CA GLY A 208 0.98 12.40 9.56
C GLY A 208 1.63 13.26 10.65
N VAL A 209 2.83 13.70 10.34
CA VAL A 209 3.64 14.53 11.22
C VAL A 209 3.77 15.91 10.59
N ALA A 210 3.42 16.95 11.36
CA ALA A 210 3.63 18.33 10.95
C ALA A 210 5.13 18.61 10.82
N GLN A 211 5.52 19.28 9.76
CA GLN A 211 6.88 19.65 9.47
C GLN A 211 7.10 21.11 9.81
N TYR A 212 8.20 21.42 10.45
CA TYR A 212 8.61 22.79 10.77
C TYR A 212 9.44 23.44 9.66
N THR A 213 9.89 22.62 8.70
CA THR A 213 10.65 23.06 7.52
C THR A 213 10.20 22.25 6.29
N ASP A 214 10.39 22.79 5.13
CA ASP A 214 10.14 22.15 3.83
C ASP A 214 11.42 21.53 3.22
N GLU A 215 12.55 21.64 3.90
CA GLU A 215 13.80 20.98 3.52
C GLU A 215 13.84 19.48 3.84
N VAL A 216 12.76 18.96 4.45
CA VAL A 216 12.62 17.53 4.76
C VAL A 216 12.63 16.72 3.48
N PRO A 217 13.50 15.69 3.37
CA PRO A 217 13.59 14.89 2.17
C PRO A 217 12.45 13.88 2.04
N VAL A 218 12.04 13.62 0.81
CA VAL A 218 11.18 12.47 0.49
C VAL A 218 11.92 11.18 0.83
N THR A 219 11.26 10.32 1.61
CA THR A 219 11.79 9.02 2.02
C THR A 219 10.99 7.86 1.40
N LYS A 220 11.46 6.63 1.57
CA LYS A 220 10.73 5.42 1.15
C LYS A 220 9.36 5.28 1.80
N THR A 221 9.19 5.86 2.98
CA THR A 221 7.94 5.85 3.76
C THR A 221 7.05 7.05 3.50
N THR A 222 7.52 8.05 2.76
CA THR A 222 6.71 9.20 2.38
C THR A 222 5.64 8.75 1.38
N THR A 223 4.39 8.95 1.75
CA THR A 223 3.24 8.60 0.92
C THR A 223 2.49 9.82 0.42
N ARG A 224 2.58 10.93 1.18
CA ARG A 224 1.73 12.09 0.96
C ARG A 224 2.36 13.34 1.56
N ILE A 225 2.17 14.46 0.88
CA ILE A 225 2.44 15.82 1.37
C ILE A 225 1.10 16.55 1.36
N SER A 226 0.69 17.08 2.51
CA SER A 226 -0.62 17.75 2.66
C SER A 226 -0.43 19.14 3.26
N PHE A 227 -1.25 20.09 2.79
CA PHE A 227 -1.31 21.43 3.32
C PHE A 227 -2.63 21.59 4.08
N GLN A 228 -2.52 22.08 5.32
CA GLN A 228 -3.66 22.46 6.12
C GLN A 228 -3.84 23.97 6.07
N LYS A 229 -5.07 24.44 5.96
CA LYS A 229 -5.34 25.88 5.99
C LYS A 229 -5.11 26.47 7.38
N PRO A 230 -4.77 27.75 7.50
CA PRO A 230 -4.55 28.40 8.81
C PRO A 230 -5.75 28.32 9.73
N GLU A 231 -6.96 28.38 9.19
CA GLU A 231 -8.22 28.29 9.93
C GLU A 231 -8.49 26.91 10.55
N ASP A 232 -7.94 25.84 9.93
CA ASP A 232 -8.09 24.46 10.41
C ASP A 232 -6.98 24.06 11.39
N VAL A 233 -5.98 24.92 11.61
CA VAL A 233 -4.90 24.67 12.54
C VAL A 233 -5.38 25.07 13.95
N SER A 234 -5.61 24.08 14.82
CA SER A 234 -5.84 24.35 16.23
C SER A 234 -4.60 25.09 16.78
N ARG A 235 -4.78 26.32 17.19
CA ARG A 235 -3.78 27.04 17.98
C ARG A 235 -4.07 26.64 19.43
N ASP A 236 -3.16 25.89 20.05
CA ASP A 236 -3.15 25.82 21.49
C ASP A 236 -2.88 27.27 21.96
N GLU A 237 -3.92 27.94 22.43
CA GLU A 237 -3.72 29.14 23.22
C GLU A 237 -2.88 28.71 24.41
N ALA A 238 -1.62 29.14 24.42
CA ALA A 238 -0.72 28.89 25.52
C ALA A 238 -1.38 29.41 26.79
N ILE A 239 -1.65 28.49 27.71
CA ILE A 239 -2.10 28.77 29.07
C ILE A 239 -1.03 29.52 29.81
#